data_2eb059f9f6690b9cc6947a232b0d144e
#
_entry.id   2eb059f9f6690b9cc6947a232b0d144e
#
_cell.length_a   1.000
_cell.length_b   1.000
_cell.length_c   1.000
_cell.angle_alpha   90.00
_cell.angle_beta   90.00
_cell.angle_gamma   90.00
#
_symmetry.space_group_name_H-M   'P 1'
#
loop_
_entity.id
_entity.type
_entity.pdbx_description
1 polymer ?
#
loop_
_entity_poly.entity_id
_entity_poly.type
_entity_poly.pdbx_seq_one_letter_code
_entity_poly.pdbx_strand_id
1 'polypeptide(L)'
;MLHDDELQHLILERIEEDGSFAVAAGRGRTVINVQVSDGEVTLTGLVRSAADRRRADLLARAMGAAGVDNQLRVAEEGTGPKSKK
;
A
#
# COMPACT_ATOMS: atom_id res chain seq x y z
N MET A 1 11.98 -11.52 15.45
CA MET A 1 11.84 -11.29 14.02
C MET A 1 10.56 -11.92 13.51
N LEU A 2 9.82 -11.21 12.69
CA LEU A 2 8.56 -11.73 12.17
C LEU A 2 8.79 -12.58 10.93
N HIS A 3 8.00 -13.62 10.81
CA HIS A 3 7.97 -14.39 9.58
C HIS A 3 7.26 -13.57 8.51
N ASP A 4 7.51 -13.91 7.25
CA ASP A 4 6.91 -13.19 6.13
C ASP A 4 5.38 -13.16 6.23
N ASP A 5 4.79 -14.28 6.58
CA ASP A 5 3.33 -14.35 6.72
C ASP A 5 2.81 -13.42 7.79
N GLU A 6 3.52 -13.38 8.91
CA GLU A 6 3.11 -12.51 10.00
C GLU A 6 3.25 -11.05 9.63
N LEU A 7 4.36 -10.73 8.97
CA LEU A 7 4.60 -9.36 8.56
C LEU A 7 3.56 -8.92 7.55
N GLN A 8 3.26 -9.79 6.59
CA GLN A 8 2.25 -9.50 5.59
C GLN A 8 0.89 -9.23 6.24
N HIS A 9 0.52 -10.07 7.18
CA HIS A 9 -0.75 -9.94 7.87
C HIS A 9 -0.82 -8.63 8.67
N LEU A 10 0.25 -8.30 9.36
CA LEU A 10 0.28 -7.08 10.17
C LEU A 10 0.19 -5.83 9.31
N ILE A 11 0.90 -5.83 8.19
CA ILE A 11 0.86 -4.69 7.29
C ILE A 11 -0.54 -4.51 6.73
N LEU A 12 -1.14 -5.61 6.30
CA LEU A 12 -2.47 -5.57 5.72
C LEU A 12 -3.50 -5.09 6.74
N GLU A 13 -3.42 -5.61 7.95
CA GLU A 13 -4.29 -5.19 9.02
C GLU A 13 -4.17 -3.70 9.29
N ARG A 14 -2.94 -3.24 9.32
CA ARG A 14 -2.68 -1.84 9.61
C ARG A 14 -3.25 -0.95 8.53
N ILE A 15 -3.12 -1.38 7.30
CA ILE A 15 -3.67 -0.63 6.18
C ILE A 15 -5.18 -0.58 6.28
N GLU A 16 -5.81 -1.70 6.61
CA GLU A 16 -7.26 -1.77 6.72
C GLU A 16 -7.79 -0.90 7.85
N GLU A 17 -7.01 -0.76 8.90
CA GLU A 17 -7.41 0.05 10.04
C GLU A 17 -7.21 1.54 9.80
N ASP A 18 -6.44 1.88 8.80
CA ASP A 18 -6.11 3.28 8.55
C ASP A 18 -7.19 3.92 7.71
N GLY A 19 -7.93 4.81 8.31
CA GLY A 19 -9.02 5.47 7.63
C GLY A 19 -8.62 6.26 6.41
N SER A 20 -7.35 6.61 6.30
CA SER A 20 -6.87 7.35 5.14
C SER A 20 -7.06 6.59 3.84
N PHE A 21 -6.98 5.27 3.91
CA PHE A 21 -7.08 4.45 2.71
C PHE A 21 -8.51 4.10 2.32
N ALA A 22 -9.41 4.13 3.29
CA ALA A 22 -10.80 3.79 3.08
C ALA A 22 -11.01 2.39 2.50
N VAL A 23 -10.03 1.50 2.73
CA VAL A 23 -10.12 0.14 2.22
C VAL A 23 -11.26 -0.63 2.90
N ALA A 24 -11.30 -0.54 4.22
CA ALA A 24 -12.29 -1.27 4.99
C ALA A 24 -13.72 -0.83 4.69
N ALA A 25 -13.87 0.39 4.22
CA ALA A 25 -15.18 0.91 3.91
C ALA A 25 -15.65 0.53 2.50
N GLY A 26 -14.76 -0.08 1.74
CA GLY A 26 -15.08 -0.45 0.37
C GLY A 26 -15.36 0.74 -0.53
N ARG A 27 -14.80 1.86 -0.19
CA ARG A 27 -15.08 3.10 -0.90
C ARG A 27 -14.00 3.44 -1.88
N GLY A 28 -14.39 4.11 -2.90
CA GLY A 28 -13.46 4.59 -3.87
C GLY A 28 -12.77 3.44 -4.56
N ARG A 29 -11.54 3.67 -4.91
CA ARG A 29 -10.80 2.73 -5.72
C ARG A 29 -9.54 2.23 -5.05
N THR A 30 -9.54 2.23 -3.75
CA THR A 30 -8.35 1.80 -3.03
C THR A 30 -8.32 0.30 -2.90
N VAL A 31 -7.32 -0.30 -3.51
CA VAL A 31 -7.06 -1.74 -3.41
C VAL A 31 -5.57 -1.88 -3.15
N ILE A 32 -5.21 -2.49 -2.04
CA ILE A 32 -3.81 -2.65 -1.71
C ILE A 32 -3.53 -4.11 -1.44
N ASN A 33 -2.61 -4.67 -2.19
CA ASN A 33 -2.14 -6.03 -1.99
C ASN A 33 -0.75 -5.98 -1.42
N VAL A 34 -0.48 -6.83 -0.46
CA VAL A 34 0.79 -6.88 0.24
C VAL A 34 1.38 -8.27 0.07
N GLN A 35 2.63 -8.33 -0.37
CA GLN A 35 3.36 -9.57 -0.43
C GLN A 35 4.68 -9.38 0.26
N VAL A 36 5.10 -10.36 1.01
CA VAL A 36 6.37 -10.30 1.75
C VAL A 36 7.19 -11.52 1.43
N SER A 37 8.45 -11.29 1.09
CA SER A 37 9.38 -12.35 0.79
C SER A 37 10.73 -11.96 1.39
N ASP A 38 11.23 -12.78 2.32
CA ASP A 38 12.51 -12.54 3.00
C ASP A 38 12.57 -11.15 3.62
N GLY A 39 11.45 -10.72 4.19
CA GLY A 39 11.36 -9.43 4.86
C GLY A 39 11.16 -8.26 3.92
N GLU A 40 11.17 -8.50 2.62
CA GLU A 40 10.94 -7.44 1.64
C GLU A 40 9.48 -7.40 1.25
N VAL A 41 8.92 -6.22 1.27
CA VAL A 41 7.51 -6.03 1.02
C VAL A 41 7.28 -5.48 -0.39
N THR A 42 6.35 -6.08 -1.10
CA THR A 42 5.91 -5.55 -2.39
C THR A 42 4.46 -5.12 -2.25
N LEU A 43 4.21 -3.87 -2.58
CA LEU A 43 2.86 -3.31 -2.54
C LEU A 43 2.36 -3.14 -3.96
N THR A 44 1.19 -3.70 -4.24
CA THR A 44 0.58 -3.54 -5.57
C THR A 44 -0.87 -3.14 -5.38
N GLY A 45 -1.44 -2.60 -6.42
CA GLY A 45 -2.82 -2.21 -6.40
C GLY A 45 -3.02 -0.76 -6.79
N LEU A 46 -4.06 -0.18 -6.25
CA LEU A 46 -4.50 1.15 -6.65
C LEU A 46 -4.84 1.96 -5.41
N VAL A 47 -4.37 3.19 -5.37
CA VAL A 47 -4.72 4.13 -4.31
C VAL A 47 -5.26 5.41 -4.94
N ARG A 48 -5.82 6.27 -4.10
CA ARG A 48 -6.49 7.46 -4.60
C ARG A 48 -5.55 8.63 -4.86
N SER A 49 -4.42 8.64 -4.20
CA SER A 49 -3.53 9.78 -4.32
C SER A 49 -2.09 9.37 -4.08
N ALA A 50 -1.17 10.25 -4.46
CA ALA A 50 0.24 10.01 -4.22
C ALA A 50 0.54 9.99 -2.71
N ALA A 51 -0.22 10.74 -1.94
CA ALA A 51 -0.05 10.73 -0.49
C ALA A 51 -0.37 9.36 0.08
N ASP A 52 -1.42 8.72 -0.42
CA ASP A 52 -1.78 7.38 0.03
C ASP A 52 -0.68 6.37 -0.34
N ARG A 53 -0.13 6.53 -1.54
CA ARG A 53 0.95 5.65 -1.98
C ARG A 53 2.15 5.74 -1.05
N ARG A 54 2.52 6.95 -0.69
CA ARG A 54 3.63 7.16 0.24
C ARG A 54 3.30 6.63 1.62
N ARG A 55 2.07 6.82 2.05
CA ARG A 55 1.67 6.36 3.37
C ARG A 55 1.77 4.85 3.50
N ALA A 56 1.39 4.14 2.46
CA ALA A 56 1.50 2.68 2.46
C ALA A 56 2.95 2.24 2.60
N ASP A 57 3.85 2.92 1.89
CA ASP A 57 5.28 2.65 1.99
C ASP A 57 5.76 2.84 3.43
N LEU A 58 5.40 3.97 4.03
CA LEU A 58 5.84 4.29 5.38
C LEU A 58 5.28 3.29 6.39
N LEU A 59 4.04 2.87 6.19
CA LEU A 59 3.45 1.88 7.09
C LEU A 59 4.20 0.56 7.03
N ALA A 60 4.53 0.12 5.82
CA ALA A 60 5.24 -1.14 5.66
C ALA A 60 6.62 -1.07 6.33
N ARG A 61 7.31 0.05 6.18
CA ARG A 61 8.61 0.21 6.80
C ARG A 61 8.48 0.26 8.32
N ALA A 62 7.45 0.92 8.81
CA ALA A 62 7.23 1.03 10.25
C ALA A 62 6.95 -0.33 10.88
N MET A 63 6.43 -1.27 10.10
CA MET A 63 6.11 -2.61 10.61
C MET A 63 7.33 -3.53 10.58
N GLY A 64 8.46 -3.06 10.10
CA GLY A 64 9.69 -3.83 10.15
C GLY A 64 10.16 -4.40 8.84
N ALA A 65 9.64 -3.90 7.72
CA ALA A 65 10.09 -4.39 6.42
C ALA A 65 11.56 -4.08 6.20
N ALA A 66 12.29 -5.03 5.64
CA ALA A 66 13.69 -4.82 5.29
C ALA A 66 13.80 -3.90 4.09
N GLY A 67 12.82 -3.96 3.22
CA GLY A 67 12.75 -3.07 2.08
C GLY A 67 11.33 -3.05 1.57
N VAL A 68 10.97 -2.00 0.83
CA VAL A 68 9.63 -1.88 0.28
C VAL A 68 9.71 -1.54 -1.20
N ASP A 69 9.09 -2.38 -2.00
CA ASP A 69 8.93 -2.14 -3.44
C ASP A 69 7.50 -1.65 -3.62
N ASN A 70 7.34 -0.36 -3.79
CA ASN A 70 6.03 0.25 -3.86
C ASN A 70 5.59 0.38 -5.31
N GLN A 71 4.76 -0.57 -5.73
CA GLN A 71 4.25 -0.59 -7.10
C GLN A 71 2.80 -0.16 -7.16
N LEU A 72 2.34 0.55 -6.15
CA LEU A 72 0.98 1.05 -6.15
C LEU A 72 0.77 2.09 -7.23
N ARG A 73 -0.40 2.08 -7.82
CA ARG A 73 -0.77 3.04 -8.82
C ARG A 73 -1.74 4.06 -8.22
N VAL A 74 -1.71 5.26 -8.76
CA VAL A 74 -2.57 6.32 -8.26
C VAL A 74 -3.73 6.50 -9.23
N ALA A 75 -4.92 6.16 -8.75
CA ALA A 75 -6.12 6.16 -9.59
C ALA A 75 -6.46 7.54 -10.12
N GLU A 76 -6.32 8.51 -9.28
CA GLU A 76 -6.74 9.84 -9.63
C GLU A 76 -5.89 10.45 -10.74
N GLU A 77 -4.66 10.02 -10.83
CA GLU A 77 -3.78 10.50 -11.88
C GLU A 77 -4.14 9.95 -13.23
N GLY A 78 -4.83 8.85 -13.23
CA GLY A 78 -5.26 8.28 -14.48
C GLY A 78 -6.18 9.18 -15.25
N THR A 79 -6.72 10.18 -14.59
CA THR A 79 -7.62 11.11 -15.24
C THR A 79 -6.90 12.31 -15.81
N GLY A 80 -5.73 12.56 -15.31
CA GLY A 80 -5.02 13.70 -15.74
C GLY A 80 -4.35 13.51 -17.05
N PRO A 81 -4.04 13.85 -17.58
CA PRO A 81 -3.39 13.41 -18.52
C PRO A 81 -2.11 13.67 -18.73
N LYS A 82 -2.38 13.26 -17.96
CA LYS A 82 -1.70 13.27 -17.89
C LYS A 82 -0.94 13.35 -18.41
N SER A 83 -0.98 13.27 -18.49
CA SER A 83 -0.43 13.37 -18.84
C SER A 83 0.26 13.60 -19.43
N LYS A 84 0.28 13.64 -19.59
CA LYS A 84 0.79 13.85 -20.20
C LYS A 84 1.12 14.17 -20.76
N LYS A 85 1.07 14.14 -20.74
CA LYS A 85 1.26 14.44 -21.23
C LYS A 85 1.34 14.74 -21.55
#